data_d3e76c14ade3395d97f96d6724e3a45d
#
_entry.id   d3e76c14ade3395d97f96d6724e3a45d
#
_cell.length_a   1.000
_cell.length_b   1.000
_cell.length_c   1.000
_cell.angle_alpha   90.00
_cell.angle_beta   90.00
_cell.angle_gamma   90.00
#
_symmetry.space_group_name_H-M   'P 1'
#
loop_
_entity.id
_entity.type
_entity.pdbx_description
1 polymer ?
#
loop_
_entity_poly.entity_id
_entity_poly.type
_entity_poly.pdbx_seq_one_letter_code
_entity_poly.pdbx_strand_id
1 'polypeptide(L)'
;FAMAFRTTVEKYPNASHSMNVWSDHIKSFGLGNFLGNDLSVGKKGNIPDGNYYDKWYPDFQWGATTIISNAIGQGEILVTPIQLANMTAAIANKGHYYTPHIIKSIEGEKMDPNFTTPKYTSVDPKYYDAIIKGMHNVYNKGTASFLKVPGIEVCGKTGTAENFTKIDGVRQQLTDHSIFVAFAPKDDPKIAIAILVENGYYGARWAGRIASLMIEKYLKGEVTLKRMEQLVIEKSLEDEYLKPYSGKPFKINDK
;
A
#
# COMPACT_ATOMS: atom_id res chain seq x y z
N PHE A 1 -3.30 -15.51 1.10
CA PHE A 1 -3.21 -14.54 2.21
C PHE A 1 -4.09 -14.96 3.39
N ALA A 2 -5.39 -15.23 3.20
CA ALA A 2 -6.31 -15.61 4.28
C ALA A 2 -5.81 -16.77 5.15
N MET A 3 -5.31 -17.84 4.55
CA MET A 3 -4.76 -19.00 5.28
C MET A 3 -3.54 -18.61 6.13
N ALA A 4 -2.60 -17.84 5.56
CA ALA A 4 -1.42 -17.39 6.30
C ALA A 4 -1.80 -16.47 7.47
N PHE A 5 -2.73 -15.55 7.25
CA PHE A 5 -3.24 -14.67 8.29
C PHE A 5 -3.94 -15.45 9.41
N ARG A 6 -4.81 -16.39 9.04
CA ARG A 6 -5.46 -17.28 10.00
C ARG A 6 -4.45 -18.03 10.86
N THR A 7 -3.44 -18.66 10.26
CA THR A 7 -2.37 -19.34 10.99
C THR A 7 -1.63 -18.39 11.94
N THR A 8 -1.44 -17.12 11.56
CA THR A 8 -0.81 -16.13 12.42
C THR A 8 -1.69 -15.77 13.61
N VAL A 9 -2.98 -15.52 13.39
CA VAL A 9 -3.93 -15.14 14.46
C VAL A 9 -4.24 -16.32 15.38
N GLU A 10 -4.16 -17.55 14.88
CA GLU A 10 -4.38 -18.76 15.66
C GLU A 10 -3.08 -19.33 16.30
N LYS A 11 -1.95 -18.68 16.11
CA LYS A 11 -0.63 -19.16 16.57
C LYS A 11 -0.53 -19.26 18.08
N TYR A 12 -1.17 -18.34 18.80
CA TYR A 12 -1.19 -18.29 20.25
C TYR A 12 -2.59 -18.61 20.78
N PRO A 13 -2.73 -19.10 22.02
CA PRO A 13 -4.03 -19.43 22.60
C PRO A 13 -5.02 -18.25 22.65
N ASN A 14 -4.51 -17.03 22.67
CA ASN A 14 -5.32 -15.81 22.73
C ASN A 14 -5.20 -15.04 21.42
N ALA A 15 -6.31 -14.86 20.71
CA ALA A 15 -6.39 -14.13 19.44
C ALA A 15 -5.92 -12.66 19.58
N SER A 16 -6.25 -12.02 20.71
CA SER A 16 -5.81 -10.65 21.00
C SER A 16 -4.29 -10.55 21.06
N HIS A 17 -3.62 -11.48 21.75
CA HIS A 17 -2.15 -11.53 21.80
C HIS A 17 -1.54 -11.77 20.42
N SER A 18 -2.09 -12.71 19.64
CA SER A 18 -1.61 -12.99 18.28
C SER A 18 -1.73 -11.75 17.39
N MET A 19 -2.83 -11.01 17.55
CA MET A 19 -3.10 -9.81 16.78
C MET A 19 -2.20 -8.65 17.19
N ASN A 20 -1.81 -8.54 18.46
CA ASN A 20 -0.80 -7.59 18.92
C ASN A 20 0.55 -7.87 18.25
N VAL A 21 1.00 -9.12 18.25
CA VAL A 21 2.27 -9.52 17.60
C VAL A 21 2.23 -9.20 16.10
N TRP A 22 1.13 -9.54 15.41
CA TRP A 22 0.96 -9.20 13.99
C TRP A 22 1.01 -7.70 13.75
N SER A 23 0.28 -6.93 14.55
CA SER A 23 0.23 -5.47 14.47
C SER A 23 1.62 -4.84 14.65
N ASP A 24 2.41 -5.32 15.61
CA ASP A 24 3.76 -4.84 15.87
C ASP A 24 4.68 -5.10 14.66
N HIS A 25 4.59 -6.27 14.03
CA HIS A 25 5.30 -6.55 12.80
C HIS A 25 4.92 -5.58 11.68
N ILE A 26 3.65 -5.30 11.48
CA ILE A 26 3.18 -4.35 10.45
C ILE A 26 3.62 -2.92 10.79
N LYS A 27 3.52 -2.51 12.04
CA LYS A 27 3.95 -1.18 12.50
C LYS A 27 5.45 -0.97 12.35
N SER A 28 6.27 -2.04 12.39
CA SER A 28 7.72 -1.93 12.20
C SER A 28 8.12 -1.40 10.81
N PHE A 29 7.22 -1.45 9.82
CA PHE A 29 7.40 -0.84 8.51
C PHE A 29 7.03 0.67 8.46
N GLY A 30 6.69 1.27 9.59
CA GLY A 30 6.25 2.66 9.68
C GLY A 30 4.75 2.87 9.43
N LEU A 31 3.96 1.78 9.34
CA LEU A 31 2.50 1.86 9.19
C LEU A 31 1.82 2.11 10.54
N GLY A 32 0.64 2.74 10.51
CA GLY A 32 -0.16 2.95 11.73
C GLY A 32 0.36 4.00 12.70
N ASN A 33 1.47 4.67 12.38
CA ASN A 33 2.05 5.75 13.15
C ASN A 33 2.34 6.97 12.27
N PHE A 34 2.28 8.15 12.85
CA PHE A 34 2.85 9.32 12.20
C PHE A 34 4.35 9.11 12.08
N LEU A 35 4.89 9.18 10.86
CA LEU A 35 6.31 8.87 10.62
C LEU A 35 7.28 9.89 11.22
N GLY A 36 6.76 11.00 11.78
CA GLY A 36 7.59 12.05 12.38
C GLY A 36 8.45 12.78 11.35
N ASN A 37 7.89 12.96 10.13
CA ASN A 37 8.53 13.75 9.09
C ASN A 37 8.59 15.24 9.47
N ASP A 38 9.27 16.04 8.65
CA ASP A 38 9.44 17.49 8.84
C ASP A 38 8.17 18.32 8.55
N LEU A 39 7.02 17.67 8.33
CA LEU A 39 5.72 18.32 8.26
C LEU A 39 5.08 18.34 9.65
N SER A 40 4.46 19.47 10.00
CA SER A 40 3.83 19.69 11.31
C SER A 40 2.53 18.89 11.51
N VAL A 41 1.91 18.42 10.43
CA VAL A 41 0.65 17.70 10.43
C VAL A 41 0.70 16.45 9.57
N GLY A 42 0.04 15.39 10.03
CA GLY A 42 -0.08 14.15 9.28
C GLY A 42 -1.10 13.21 9.90
N LYS A 43 -1.46 12.20 9.16
CA LYS A 43 -2.36 11.12 9.63
C LYS A 43 -1.53 9.90 9.96
N LYS A 44 -1.83 9.28 11.11
CA LYS A 44 -1.18 8.01 11.50
C LYS A 44 -1.82 6.79 10.84
N GLY A 45 -3.01 6.93 10.25
CA GLY A 45 -3.77 5.78 9.81
C GLY A 45 -4.25 4.91 10.99
N ASN A 46 -4.52 3.64 10.70
CA ASN A 46 -4.90 2.66 11.71
C ASN A 46 -4.35 1.29 11.30
N ILE A 47 -3.58 0.67 12.18
CA ILE A 47 -3.26 -0.76 12.12
C ILE A 47 -3.85 -1.38 13.38
N PRO A 48 -4.97 -2.12 13.24
CA PRO A 48 -5.68 -2.66 14.38
C PRO A 48 -4.83 -3.69 15.13
N ASP A 49 -4.99 -3.76 16.43
CA ASP A 49 -4.36 -4.72 17.31
C ASP A 49 -5.42 -5.48 18.13
N GLY A 50 -4.99 -6.33 19.04
CA GLY A 50 -5.89 -7.10 19.89
C GLY A 50 -6.78 -6.20 20.75
N ASN A 51 -6.21 -5.14 21.34
CA ASN A 51 -6.97 -4.21 22.19
C ASN A 51 -8.04 -3.45 21.40
N TYR A 52 -7.75 -3.15 20.11
CA TYR A 52 -8.74 -2.57 19.23
C TYR A 52 -9.96 -3.47 19.08
N TYR A 53 -9.77 -4.76 18.81
CA TYR A 53 -10.87 -5.70 18.62
C TYR A 53 -11.57 -6.08 19.91
N ASP A 54 -10.85 -6.22 21.02
CA ASP A 54 -11.46 -6.44 22.36
C ASP A 54 -12.43 -5.31 22.72
N LYS A 55 -12.10 -4.07 22.37
CA LYS A 55 -12.99 -2.92 22.58
C LYS A 55 -14.22 -2.93 21.65
N TRP A 56 -14.06 -3.38 20.39
CA TRP A 56 -15.16 -3.39 19.42
C TRP A 56 -16.08 -4.60 19.57
N TYR A 57 -15.60 -5.68 20.17
CA TYR A 57 -16.34 -6.92 20.40
C TYR A 57 -16.35 -7.33 21.88
N PRO A 58 -16.83 -6.46 22.81
CA PRO A 58 -16.72 -6.73 24.26
C PRO A 58 -17.51 -7.96 24.70
N ASP A 59 -18.63 -8.26 24.03
CA ASP A 59 -19.54 -9.35 24.36
C ASP A 59 -19.45 -10.53 23.37
N PHE A 60 -18.46 -10.51 22.47
CA PHE A 60 -18.33 -11.50 21.42
C PHE A 60 -16.90 -12.02 21.30
N GLN A 61 -16.72 -13.33 21.30
CA GLN A 61 -15.42 -13.93 21.06
C GLN A 61 -15.07 -13.81 19.58
N TRP A 62 -14.23 -12.81 19.24
CA TRP A 62 -13.72 -12.62 17.91
C TRP A 62 -12.50 -13.51 17.62
N GLY A 63 -12.20 -13.75 16.34
CA GLY A 63 -11.07 -14.55 15.91
C GLY A 63 -10.70 -14.24 14.45
N ALA A 64 -9.81 -15.04 13.88
CA ALA A 64 -9.27 -14.83 12.55
C ALA A 64 -10.34 -14.68 11.45
N THR A 65 -11.46 -15.39 11.55
CA THR A 65 -12.56 -15.32 10.58
C THR A 65 -13.33 -14.00 10.67
N THR A 66 -13.46 -13.42 11.85
CA THR A 66 -14.13 -12.13 12.07
C THR A 66 -13.39 -10.99 11.40
N ILE A 67 -12.04 -11.04 11.40
CA ILE A 67 -11.16 -9.97 10.97
C ILE A 67 -10.38 -10.34 9.70
N ILE A 68 -10.87 -11.30 8.92
CA ILE A 68 -10.16 -11.87 7.77
C ILE A 68 -9.80 -10.85 6.68
N SER A 69 -10.53 -9.73 6.60
CA SER A 69 -10.27 -8.65 5.64
C SER A 69 -8.87 -8.03 5.82
N ASN A 70 -8.31 -8.07 7.04
CA ASN A 70 -6.94 -7.61 7.28
C ASN A 70 -5.89 -8.42 6.49
N ALA A 71 -6.19 -9.68 6.15
CA ALA A 71 -5.30 -10.53 5.38
C ALA A 71 -4.97 -9.98 3.98
N ILE A 72 -5.82 -9.10 3.45
CA ILE A 72 -5.68 -8.47 2.14
C ILE A 72 -5.48 -6.94 2.24
N GLY A 73 -5.23 -6.43 3.45
CA GLY A 73 -5.00 -5.00 3.68
C GLY A 73 -6.27 -4.15 3.62
N GLN A 74 -7.44 -4.77 3.88
CA GLN A 74 -8.74 -4.11 3.96
C GLN A 74 -9.31 -4.17 5.38
N GLY A 75 -10.60 -3.93 5.54
CA GLY A 75 -11.24 -3.87 6.85
C GLY A 75 -10.87 -2.58 7.58
N GLU A 76 -10.34 -2.70 8.79
CA GLU A 76 -10.02 -1.59 9.66
C GLU A 76 -8.63 -0.97 9.40
N ILE A 77 -7.87 -1.51 8.42
CA ILE A 77 -6.55 -1.01 8.04
C ILE A 77 -6.71 0.31 7.28
N LEU A 78 -6.11 1.38 7.83
CA LEU A 78 -6.03 2.68 7.19
C LEU A 78 -4.56 3.12 7.13
N VAL A 79 -4.10 3.46 5.93
CA VAL A 79 -2.73 3.90 5.69
C VAL A 79 -2.69 5.11 4.76
N THR A 80 -1.63 5.89 4.87
CA THR A 80 -1.39 7.03 3.97
C THR A 80 -0.47 6.63 2.82
N PRO A 81 -0.51 7.33 1.66
CA PRO A 81 0.42 7.05 0.56
C PRO A 81 1.90 7.13 0.97
N ILE A 82 2.27 8.08 1.84
CA ILE A 82 3.66 8.18 2.31
C ILE A 82 4.08 6.96 3.15
N GLN A 83 3.17 6.39 3.94
CA GLN A 83 3.45 5.16 4.69
C GLN A 83 3.63 3.97 3.75
N LEU A 84 2.83 3.88 2.67
CA LEU A 84 3.00 2.83 1.66
C LEU A 84 4.31 2.98 0.88
N ALA A 85 4.71 4.21 0.54
CA ALA A 85 6.00 4.47 -0.09
C ALA A 85 7.16 4.10 0.84
N ASN A 86 7.06 4.44 2.13
CA ASN A 86 8.04 4.07 3.15
C ASN A 86 8.16 2.56 3.34
N MET A 87 7.04 1.85 3.44
CA MET A 87 7.02 0.38 3.50
C MET A 87 7.70 -0.21 2.25
N THR A 88 7.43 0.37 1.08
CA THR A 88 8.05 -0.07 -0.17
C THR A 88 9.56 0.17 -0.17
N ALA A 89 10.03 1.31 0.37
CA ALA A 89 11.45 1.59 0.58
C ALA A 89 12.08 0.59 1.56
N ALA A 90 11.39 0.26 2.65
CA ALA A 90 11.88 -0.75 3.60
C ALA A 90 12.04 -2.12 2.95
N ILE A 91 11.13 -2.52 2.06
CA ILE A 91 11.24 -3.76 1.28
C ILE A 91 12.42 -3.69 0.31
N ALA A 92 12.56 -2.58 -0.43
CA ALA A 92 13.66 -2.36 -1.38
C ALA A 92 15.02 -2.43 -0.69
N ASN A 93 15.14 -1.90 0.51
CA ASN A 93 16.34 -1.88 1.35
C ASN A 93 16.51 -3.16 2.22
N LYS A 94 15.70 -4.19 1.99
CA LYS A 94 15.78 -5.47 2.70
C LYS A 94 15.66 -5.33 4.23
N GLY A 95 14.75 -4.47 4.69
CA GLY A 95 14.35 -4.40 6.09
C GLY A 95 14.69 -3.12 6.83
N HIS A 96 15.12 -2.06 6.15
CA HIS A 96 15.31 -0.77 6.82
C HIS A 96 14.78 0.41 5.99
N TYR A 97 14.51 1.51 6.68
CA TYR A 97 14.10 2.77 6.08
C TYR A 97 14.60 3.96 6.90
N TYR A 98 14.68 5.10 6.26
CA TYR A 98 14.87 6.39 6.92
C TYR A 98 13.53 7.11 7.00
N THR A 99 13.32 7.91 8.04
CA THR A 99 12.10 8.70 8.17
C THR A 99 11.94 9.60 6.94
N PRO A 100 10.84 9.49 6.18
CA PRO A 100 10.61 10.36 5.03
C PRO A 100 10.59 11.83 5.45
N HIS A 101 11.28 12.69 4.70
CA HIS A 101 11.37 14.15 4.94
C HIS A 101 11.54 14.90 3.63
N ILE A 102 11.23 16.18 3.63
CA ILE A 102 11.27 17.06 2.47
C ILE A 102 12.55 17.91 2.50
N ILE A 103 12.96 18.34 3.70
CA ILE A 103 14.15 19.19 3.87
C ILE A 103 15.40 18.33 3.71
N LYS A 104 16.20 18.64 2.71
CA LYS A 104 17.46 17.93 2.44
C LYS A 104 18.59 18.42 3.35
N SER A 105 18.69 19.73 3.57
CA SER A 105 19.70 20.35 4.42
C SER A 105 19.29 21.78 4.75
N ILE A 106 19.77 22.29 5.89
CA ILE A 106 19.69 23.69 6.28
C ILE A 106 21.12 24.17 6.42
N GLU A 107 21.46 25.31 5.80
CA GLU A 107 22.81 25.86 5.85
C GLU A 107 23.23 26.18 7.29
N GLY A 108 24.40 25.69 7.69
CA GLY A 108 24.93 25.88 9.05
C GLY A 108 24.32 24.93 10.12
N GLU A 109 23.35 24.10 9.78
CA GLU A 109 22.72 23.16 10.72
C GLU A 109 23.07 21.71 10.42
N LYS A 110 23.13 20.89 11.46
CA LYS A 110 23.19 19.43 11.31
C LYS A 110 21.79 18.89 11.15
N MET A 111 21.64 17.94 10.23
CA MET A 111 20.37 17.22 10.05
C MET A 111 19.98 16.49 11.35
N ASP A 112 18.71 16.54 11.69
CA ASP A 112 18.16 15.78 12.82
C ASP A 112 18.48 14.29 12.66
N PRO A 113 19.07 13.64 13.68
CA PRO A 113 19.35 12.21 13.68
C PRO A 113 18.12 11.32 13.36
N ASN A 114 16.92 11.81 13.65
CA ASN A 114 15.68 11.09 13.30
C ASN A 114 15.51 10.85 11.79
N PHE A 115 16.12 11.70 10.95
CA PHE A 115 16.09 11.56 9.49
C PHE A 115 17.30 10.83 8.92
N THR A 116 18.39 10.73 9.67
CA THR A 116 19.65 10.13 9.22
C THR A 116 19.93 8.76 9.84
N THR A 117 19.18 8.38 10.88
CA THR A 117 19.33 7.08 11.53
C THR A 117 18.36 6.06 10.91
N PRO A 118 18.84 4.91 10.42
CA PRO A 118 17.99 3.88 9.85
C PRO A 118 17.09 3.26 10.93
N LYS A 119 15.83 3.03 10.58
CA LYS A 119 14.86 2.26 11.35
C LYS A 119 14.70 0.88 10.73
N TYR A 120 14.67 -0.14 11.54
CA TYR A 120 14.63 -1.52 11.08
C TYR A 120 13.25 -2.14 11.28
N THR A 121 12.85 -2.94 10.30
CA THR A 121 11.65 -3.79 10.44
C THR A 121 11.98 -5.00 11.31
N SER A 122 10.96 -5.61 11.86
CA SER A 122 11.10 -6.83 12.68
C SER A 122 11.25 -8.13 11.85
N VAL A 123 11.33 -8.01 10.52
CA VAL A 123 11.43 -9.15 9.60
C VAL A 123 12.90 -9.43 9.28
N ASP A 124 13.31 -10.70 9.39
CA ASP A 124 14.67 -11.14 9.06
C ASP A 124 15.00 -10.83 7.58
N PRO A 125 16.15 -10.19 7.30
CA PRO A 125 16.58 -9.83 5.95
C PRO A 125 16.54 -10.95 4.91
N LYS A 126 16.74 -12.19 5.30
CA LYS A 126 16.72 -13.36 4.39
C LYS A 126 15.40 -13.60 3.67
N TYR A 127 14.29 -13.05 4.17
CA TYR A 127 12.96 -13.22 3.56
C TYR A 127 12.65 -12.22 2.44
N TYR A 128 13.40 -11.10 2.36
CA TYR A 128 13.10 -10.05 1.40
C TYR A 128 13.37 -10.45 -0.06
N ASP A 129 14.38 -11.27 -0.32
CA ASP A 129 14.70 -11.69 -1.70
C ASP A 129 13.53 -12.41 -2.38
N ALA A 130 12.80 -13.24 -1.64
CA ALA A 130 11.61 -13.92 -2.16
C ALA A 130 10.48 -12.92 -2.49
N ILE A 131 10.28 -11.92 -1.63
CA ILE A 131 9.29 -10.86 -1.82
C ILE A 131 9.66 -9.97 -3.01
N ILE A 132 10.91 -9.51 -3.08
CA ILE A 132 11.43 -8.70 -4.19
C ILE A 132 11.27 -9.43 -5.53
N LYS A 133 11.60 -10.73 -5.56
CA LYS A 133 11.38 -11.59 -6.75
C LYS A 133 9.90 -11.65 -7.13
N GLY A 134 9.01 -11.78 -6.13
CA GLY A 134 7.57 -11.74 -6.34
C GLY A 134 7.10 -10.42 -6.92
N MET A 135 7.54 -9.28 -6.36
CA MET A 135 7.23 -7.94 -6.84
C MET A 135 7.79 -7.68 -8.25
N HIS A 136 8.98 -8.17 -8.56
CA HIS A 136 9.54 -8.10 -9.91
C HIS A 136 8.68 -8.90 -10.91
N ASN A 137 8.22 -10.08 -10.53
CA ASN A 137 7.37 -10.90 -11.40
C ASN A 137 6.02 -10.24 -11.73
N VAL A 138 5.50 -9.35 -10.88
CA VAL A 138 4.29 -8.56 -11.19
C VAL A 138 4.47 -7.73 -12.46
N TYR A 139 5.64 -7.09 -12.65
CA TYR A 139 5.99 -6.37 -13.88
C TYR A 139 6.43 -7.28 -15.01
N ASN A 140 7.15 -8.35 -14.71
CA ASN A 140 7.75 -9.18 -15.75
C ASN A 140 6.70 -10.03 -16.48
N LYS A 141 5.80 -10.67 -15.76
CA LYS A 141 4.80 -11.61 -16.31
C LYS A 141 3.46 -11.62 -15.57
N GLY A 142 3.26 -10.70 -14.63
CA GLY A 142 2.05 -10.62 -13.80
C GLY A 142 1.09 -9.52 -14.23
N THR A 143 0.29 -9.07 -13.26
CA THR A 143 -0.81 -8.12 -13.44
C THR A 143 -0.39 -6.73 -13.95
N ALA A 144 0.89 -6.37 -13.84
CA ALA A 144 1.45 -5.10 -14.29
C ALA A 144 2.40 -5.26 -15.50
N SER A 145 2.37 -6.40 -16.21
CA SER A 145 3.30 -6.65 -17.31
C SER A 145 3.20 -5.68 -18.49
N PHE A 146 2.04 -5.06 -18.67
CA PHE A 146 1.80 -4.03 -19.69
C PHE A 146 2.33 -2.64 -19.28
N LEU A 147 2.85 -2.49 -18.06
CA LEU A 147 3.41 -1.24 -17.52
C LEU A 147 4.94 -1.19 -17.59
N LYS A 148 5.57 -2.13 -18.27
CA LYS A 148 7.04 -2.23 -18.34
C LYS A 148 7.66 -0.92 -18.79
N VAL A 149 8.70 -0.50 -18.08
CA VAL A 149 9.55 0.64 -18.43
C VAL A 149 10.78 0.11 -19.15
N PRO A 150 11.01 0.46 -20.42
CA PRO A 150 12.14 -0.07 -21.19
C PRO A 150 13.48 0.18 -20.49
N GLY A 151 14.30 -0.86 -20.33
CA GLY A 151 15.63 -0.75 -19.70
C GLY A 151 15.64 -0.55 -18.19
N ILE A 152 14.49 -0.62 -17.50
CA ILE A 152 14.40 -0.51 -16.05
C ILE A 152 13.68 -1.74 -15.48
N GLU A 153 14.33 -2.45 -14.58
CA GLU A 153 13.69 -3.52 -13.82
C GLU A 153 12.93 -2.94 -12.63
N VAL A 154 11.61 -3.02 -12.69
CA VAL A 154 10.71 -2.48 -11.68
C VAL A 154 10.15 -3.63 -10.82
N CYS A 155 10.12 -3.41 -9.52
CA CYS A 155 9.43 -4.25 -8.56
C CYS A 155 8.18 -3.52 -8.06
N GLY A 156 7.01 -4.13 -8.16
CA GLY A 156 5.78 -3.46 -7.75
C GLY A 156 4.67 -4.40 -7.34
N LYS A 157 3.58 -3.82 -6.82
CA LYS A 157 2.37 -4.54 -6.44
C LYS A 157 1.14 -3.68 -6.70
N THR A 158 0.16 -4.28 -7.35
CA THR A 158 -1.17 -3.68 -7.54
C THR A 158 -2.00 -3.84 -6.27
N GLY A 159 -2.76 -2.83 -5.93
CA GLY A 159 -3.81 -2.86 -4.92
C GLY A 159 -5.12 -2.32 -5.49
N THR A 160 -6.22 -2.89 -5.06
CA THR A 160 -7.56 -2.39 -5.34
C THR A 160 -8.28 -2.33 -4.00
N ALA A 161 -8.65 -1.15 -3.55
CA ALA A 161 -9.39 -1.00 -2.31
C ALA A 161 -10.86 -0.76 -2.62
N GLU A 162 -11.71 -1.60 -2.03
CA GLU A 162 -13.15 -1.45 -2.13
C GLU A 162 -13.58 -0.07 -1.64
N ASN A 163 -14.47 0.55 -2.39
CA ASN A 163 -15.05 1.84 -2.05
C ASN A 163 -16.56 1.72 -1.93
N PHE A 164 -17.10 2.28 -0.87
CA PHE A 164 -18.53 2.32 -0.64
C PHE A 164 -18.93 3.55 0.16
N THR A 165 -20.17 3.94 0.00
CA THR A 165 -20.81 4.98 0.82
C THR A 165 -22.09 4.45 1.44
N LYS A 166 -22.68 5.20 2.36
CA LYS A 166 -24.03 4.94 2.87
C LYS A 166 -24.92 6.08 2.44
N ILE A 167 -26.00 5.76 1.73
CA ILE A 167 -27.08 6.70 1.38
C ILE A 167 -28.32 6.18 2.09
N ASP A 168 -28.92 7.01 2.94
CA ASP A 168 -30.11 6.68 3.75
C ASP A 168 -29.90 5.39 4.59
N GLY A 169 -28.69 5.19 5.12
CA GLY A 169 -28.31 4.02 5.89
C GLY A 169 -27.99 2.76 5.07
N VAL A 170 -28.24 2.76 3.78
CA VAL A 170 -27.96 1.63 2.87
C VAL A 170 -26.56 1.75 2.29
N ARG A 171 -25.78 0.65 2.39
CA ARG A 171 -24.44 0.57 1.78
C ARG A 171 -24.56 0.52 0.26
N GLN A 172 -23.93 1.49 -0.41
CA GLN A 172 -23.80 1.52 -1.85
C GLN A 172 -22.36 1.34 -2.27
N GLN A 173 -22.11 0.41 -3.21
CA GLN A 173 -20.80 0.21 -3.81
C GLN A 173 -20.50 1.38 -4.76
N LEU A 174 -19.29 1.93 -4.60
CA LEU A 174 -18.71 2.90 -5.53
C LEU A 174 -17.59 2.23 -6.34
N THR A 175 -17.04 2.97 -7.31
CA THR A 175 -15.85 2.52 -8.04
C THR A 175 -14.66 2.41 -7.09
N ASP A 176 -13.96 1.27 -7.13
CA ASP A 176 -12.82 0.98 -6.26
C ASP A 176 -11.66 1.96 -6.46
N HIS A 177 -10.83 2.11 -5.44
CA HIS A 177 -9.61 2.90 -5.52
C HIS A 177 -8.48 2.11 -6.16
N SER A 178 -7.80 2.74 -7.12
CA SER A 178 -6.59 2.19 -7.76
C SER A 178 -5.37 2.52 -6.93
N ILE A 179 -4.66 1.50 -6.46
CA ILE A 179 -3.45 1.64 -5.65
C ILE A 179 -2.30 0.90 -6.33
N PHE A 180 -1.13 1.51 -6.32
CA PHE A 180 0.08 0.88 -6.82
C PHE A 180 1.29 1.31 -6.00
N VAL A 181 2.11 0.34 -5.62
CA VAL A 181 3.40 0.58 -4.98
C VAL A 181 4.51 -0.05 -5.82
N ALA A 182 5.63 0.64 -5.92
CA ALA A 182 6.77 0.15 -6.67
C ALA A 182 8.09 0.74 -6.17
N PHE A 183 9.18 0.05 -6.48
CA PHE A 183 10.53 0.59 -6.39
C PHE A 183 11.35 0.19 -7.63
N ALA A 184 12.35 0.97 -7.94
CA ALA A 184 13.23 0.75 -9.08
C ALA A 184 14.59 1.45 -8.92
N PRO A 185 15.67 0.95 -9.60
CA PRO A 185 15.79 -0.38 -10.19
C PRO A 185 15.74 -1.49 -9.14
N LYS A 186 15.54 -2.74 -9.57
CA LYS A 186 15.42 -3.92 -8.69
C LYS A 186 16.65 -4.14 -7.81
N ASP A 187 17.85 -4.12 -8.40
CA ASP A 187 19.08 -4.51 -7.69
C ASP A 187 19.81 -3.34 -7.03
N ASP A 188 19.55 -2.09 -7.46
CA ASP A 188 20.07 -0.86 -6.87
C ASP A 188 18.97 0.19 -6.77
N PRO A 189 18.04 0.07 -5.83
CA PRO A 189 16.86 0.94 -5.73
C PRO A 189 17.22 2.42 -5.55
N LYS A 190 16.63 3.28 -6.38
CA LYS A 190 16.81 4.73 -6.34
C LYS A 190 15.52 5.47 -6.01
N ILE A 191 14.38 4.83 -6.23
CA ILE A 191 13.06 5.41 -5.98
C ILE A 191 12.12 4.34 -5.44
N ALA A 192 11.35 4.69 -4.42
CA ALA A 192 10.17 3.98 -3.98
C ALA A 192 8.96 4.90 -4.08
N ILE A 193 7.85 4.38 -4.60
CA ILE A 193 6.66 5.17 -4.92
C ILE A 193 5.39 4.46 -4.48
N ALA A 194 4.41 5.22 -4.05
CA ALA A 194 3.05 4.78 -3.84
C ALA A 194 2.07 5.76 -4.48
N ILE A 195 1.19 5.25 -5.31
CA ILE A 195 0.17 6.03 -6.01
C ILE A 195 -1.19 5.53 -5.58
N LEU A 196 -2.06 6.46 -5.21
CA LEU A 196 -3.48 6.28 -4.99
C LEU A 196 -4.24 7.12 -6.01
N VAL A 197 -5.16 6.50 -6.73
CA VAL A 197 -6.15 7.19 -7.57
C VAL A 197 -7.51 6.79 -7.06
N GLU A 198 -8.20 7.74 -6.42
CA GLU A 198 -9.54 7.52 -5.92
C GLU A 198 -10.50 7.21 -7.06
N ASN A 199 -11.38 6.23 -6.84
CA ASN A 199 -12.34 5.77 -7.84
C ASN A 199 -11.71 5.37 -9.19
N GLY A 200 -10.45 4.91 -9.16
CA GLY A 200 -9.64 4.60 -10.35
C GLY A 200 -9.82 3.17 -10.87
N TYR A 201 -10.82 2.44 -10.41
CA TYR A 201 -11.26 1.13 -10.83
C TYR A 201 -10.37 -0.02 -10.30
N TYR A 202 -9.17 -0.28 -10.83
CA TYR A 202 -8.24 -1.30 -10.32
C TYR A 202 -6.78 -0.86 -10.40
N GLY A 203 -5.94 -1.41 -9.52
CA GLY A 203 -4.62 -0.90 -9.19
C GLY A 203 -3.66 -0.68 -10.37
N ALA A 204 -3.63 -1.58 -11.35
CA ALA A 204 -2.74 -1.42 -12.51
C ALA A 204 -3.23 -0.38 -13.53
N ARG A 205 -4.53 -0.02 -13.50
CA ARG A 205 -5.14 0.78 -14.56
C ARG A 205 -4.65 2.22 -14.59
N TRP A 206 -4.71 2.91 -13.47
CA TRP A 206 -4.30 4.31 -13.36
C TRP A 206 -3.07 4.47 -12.49
N ALA A 207 -3.12 4.00 -11.24
CA ALA A 207 -2.00 4.15 -10.32
C ALA A 207 -0.71 3.51 -10.86
N GLY A 208 -0.80 2.33 -11.49
CA GLY A 208 0.37 1.67 -12.06
C GLY A 208 0.96 2.43 -13.27
N ARG A 209 0.11 3.01 -14.15
CA ARG A 209 0.61 3.82 -15.27
C ARG A 209 1.32 5.07 -14.79
N ILE A 210 0.71 5.79 -13.86
CA ILE A 210 1.31 6.99 -13.27
C ILE A 210 2.64 6.64 -12.61
N ALA A 211 2.70 5.56 -11.82
CA ALA A 211 3.93 5.10 -11.18
C ALA A 211 5.04 4.80 -12.20
N SER A 212 4.72 4.10 -13.30
CA SER A 212 5.69 3.77 -14.35
C SER A 212 6.25 5.01 -15.05
N LEU A 213 5.38 5.98 -15.37
CA LEU A 213 5.80 7.25 -15.97
C LEU A 213 6.69 8.06 -15.02
N MET A 214 6.34 8.13 -13.74
CA MET A 214 7.13 8.83 -12.73
C MET A 214 8.49 8.16 -12.50
N ILE A 215 8.54 6.83 -12.44
CA ILE A 215 9.79 6.06 -12.32
C ILE A 215 10.68 6.33 -13.54
N GLU A 216 10.12 6.27 -14.75
CA GLU A 216 10.87 6.54 -15.97
C GLU A 216 11.42 7.97 -15.96
N LYS A 217 10.59 8.95 -15.67
CA LYS A 217 11.00 10.36 -15.58
C LYS A 217 12.11 10.57 -14.57
N TYR A 218 12.00 9.97 -13.38
CA TYR A 218 12.99 10.11 -12.32
C TYR A 218 14.34 9.49 -12.70
N LEU A 219 14.35 8.30 -13.29
CA LEU A 219 15.57 7.55 -13.57
C LEU A 219 16.25 7.93 -14.89
N LYS A 220 15.48 8.39 -15.90
CA LYS A 220 16.00 8.74 -17.22
C LYS A 220 16.02 10.25 -17.50
N GLY A 221 15.36 11.05 -16.68
CA GLY A 221 15.17 12.47 -16.92
C GLY A 221 14.06 12.81 -17.92
N GLU A 222 13.54 11.82 -18.65
CA GLU A 222 12.50 12.00 -19.66
C GLU A 222 11.51 10.84 -19.64
N VAL A 223 10.36 11.02 -20.29
CA VAL A 223 9.36 9.98 -20.51
C VAL A 223 9.41 9.54 -21.96
N THR A 224 9.72 8.26 -22.22
CA THR A 224 9.69 7.66 -23.56
C THR A 224 8.38 6.94 -23.84
N LEU A 225 7.62 6.58 -22.82
CA LEU A 225 6.31 5.91 -22.90
C LEU A 225 5.19 6.86 -23.33
N LYS A 226 5.36 7.55 -24.47
CA LYS A 226 4.47 8.64 -24.94
C LYS A 226 3.01 8.26 -25.05
N ARG A 227 2.70 7.06 -25.54
CA ARG A 227 1.31 6.60 -25.62
C ARG A 227 0.65 6.43 -24.25
N MET A 228 1.42 5.98 -23.26
CA MET A 228 0.93 5.85 -21.89
C MET A 228 0.75 7.23 -21.24
N GLU A 229 1.70 8.14 -21.45
CA GLU A 229 1.64 9.53 -20.98
C GLU A 229 0.40 10.24 -21.53
N GLN A 230 0.19 10.18 -22.85
CA GLN A 230 -0.97 10.75 -23.50
C GLN A 230 -2.29 10.19 -22.95
N LEU A 231 -2.36 8.87 -22.76
CA LEU A 231 -3.55 8.24 -22.18
C LEU A 231 -3.85 8.73 -20.77
N VAL A 232 -2.82 8.94 -19.93
CA VAL A 232 -3.00 9.42 -18.55
C VAL A 232 -3.43 10.90 -18.54
N ILE A 233 -2.93 11.71 -19.46
CA ILE A 233 -3.25 13.15 -19.53
C ILE A 233 -4.64 13.39 -20.11
N GLU A 234 -5.04 12.66 -21.15
CA GLU A 234 -6.26 12.94 -21.92
C GLU A 234 -7.53 12.25 -21.38
N LYS A 235 -7.37 11.13 -20.65
CA LYS A 235 -8.53 10.39 -20.14
C LYS A 235 -9.13 11.03 -18.91
N SER A 236 -10.47 11.19 -18.94
CA SER A 236 -11.25 11.56 -17.77
C SER A 236 -11.61 10.34 -16.93
N LEU A 237 -11.61 10.49 -15.60
CA LEU A 237 -12.15 9.48 -14.68
C LEU A 237 -13.68 9.37 -14.75
N GLU A 238 -14.38 10.35 -15.33
CA GLU A 238 -15.83 10.25 -15.56
C GLU A 238 -16.19 9.01 -16.36
N ASP A 239 -15.39 8.65 -17.36
CA ASP A 239 -15.56 7.42 -18.14
C ASP A 239 -15.49 6.15 -17.26
N GLU A 240 -14.78 6.21 -16.14
CA GLU A 240 -14.66 5.09 -15.19
C GLU A 240 -15.85 5.01 -14.25
N TYR A 241 -16.39 6.16 -13.82
CA TYR A 241 -17.57 6.23 -12.95
C TYR A 241 -18.84 5.73 -13.65
N LEU A 242 -18.94 5.96 -14.94
CA LEU A 242 -20.09 5.55 -15.76
C LEU A 242 -20.03 4.06 -16.14
N LYS A 243 -18.90 3.39 -16.00
CA LYS A 243 -18.83 1.96 -16.24
C LYS A 243 -19.46 1.22 -15.07
N PRO A 244 -20.41 0.33 -15.33
CA PRO A 244 -20.87 -0.56 -14.30
C PRO A 244 -19.65 -1.30 -13.75
N TYR A 245 -19.51 -1.32 -12.44
CA TYR A 245 -18.55 -2.20 -11.76
C TYR A 245 -18.68 -3.58 -12.43
N SER A 246 -17.56 -4.20 -12.86
CA SER A 246 -17.55 -5.44 -13.64
C SER A 246 -18.15 -6.63 -12.90
N GLY A 247 -18.60 -6.41 -11.69
CA GLY A 247 -19.51 -7.27 -10.96
C GLY A 247 -20.95 -6.92 -11.34
N LYS A 248 -21.81 -7.91 -11.27
CA LYS A 248 -23.25 -7.74 -11.37
C LYS A 248 -23.69 -6.60 -10.46
N PRO A 249 -24.62 -5.73 -10.88
CA PRO A 249 -25.16 -4.70 -10.01
C PRO A 249 -25.60 -5.35 -8.69
N PHE A 250 -25.24 -4.71 -7.59
CA PHE A 250 -25.63 -5.16 -6.27
C PHE A 250 -27.15 -5.27 -6.26
N LYS A 251 -27.70 -6.47 -6.23
CA LYS A 251 -29.12 -6.64 -5.98
C LYS A 251 -29.34 -6.23 -4.54
N ILE A 252 -29.89 -5.05 -4.33
CA ILE A 252 -30.50 -4.71 -3.05
C ILE A 252 -31.58 -5.77 -2.85
N ASN A 253 -31.38 -6.67 -1.91
CA ASN A 253 -32.48 -7.51 -1.46
C ASN A 253 -33.43 -6.57 -0.75
N ASP A 254 -34.52 -6.22 -1.42
CA ASP A 254 -35.68 -5.64 -0.79
C ASP A 254 -36.15 -6.63 0.30
N LYS A 255 -35.88 -6.28 1.54
CA LYS A 255 -36.54 -6.84 2.73
C LYS A 255 -36.98 -5.68 3.60
#